data_4b0159999057d3406fc3c45cd44866ee
#
_entry.id   4b0159999057d3406fc3c45cd44866ee
#
_cell.length_a   1.000
_cell.length_b   1.000
_cell.length_c   1.000
_cell.angle_alpha   90.00
_cell.angle_beta   90.00
_cell.angle_gamma   90.00
#
_symmetry.space_group_name_H-M   'P 1'
#
loop_
_entity.id
_entity.type
_entity.pdbx_description
1 polymer ?
#
loop_
_entity_poly.entity_id
_entity_poly.type
_entity_poly.pdbx_seq_one_letter_code
_entity_poly.pdbx_strand_id
1 'polypeptide(L)'
;MKNSKCPMYGRALTISYFLILHFTFCILSACQPTPEDVPKNTPKTGADATSRAATTLHYFTWTDYVSEDLLDAFGKANGVKVVVDTFSSNEELLAKLQSGATGYDVAVPSDFMVSIMVKQGLLAELDLAKIPNVGLVEERLQHLPFDPENRYSIPYLWGTVGIGYDSNVIPAEPESWAVLWDPRYKGRISMLNDQRELFGAALRAMGQSANAKDPKIIEQAKAKLVSQKPLVKTYTSENYDQLLVSGEVALAHGWGGAVARAMVERPSIKYVVPKEGATIWSDCLVVLKTSRNRELAMRFINFLLDRDVAARTTNRLLFASSNREAKPLVLAQLRQNPAVYPPDSTFDRLEWITDVGEAIKLYDRAWTELKLR
;
A
#
# COMPACT_ATOMS: atom_id res chain seq x y z
N MET A 1 -51.62 41.21 15.73
CA MET A 1 -52.40 40.52 16.78
C MET A 1 -51.66 39.21 17.13
N LYS A 2 -51.31 39.09 18.41
CA LYS A 2 -50.94 37.89 19.21
C LYS A 2 -49.78 37.01 18.67
N ASN A 3 -48.54 37.13 19.17
CA ASN A 3 -47.97 36.69 20.48
C ASN A 3 -48.14 35.20 20.79
N SER A 4 -47.00 34.47 20.84
CA SER A 4 -46.57 33.69 22.00
C SER A 4 -45.26 32.98 21.62
N LYS A 5 -44.10 33.38 22.12
CA LYS A 5 -43.40 33.04 23.38
C LYS A 5 -42.85 31.58 23.42
N CYS A 6 -41.55 31.59 23.45
CA CYS A 6 -40.60 30.55 23.92
C CYS A 6 -40.98 29.97 25.31
N PRO A 7 -40.46 28.78 25.71
CA PRO A 7 -39.43 28.91 26.74
C PRO A 7 -38.20 27.98 26.56
N MET A 8 -37.06 28.53 27.04
CA MET A 8 -35.84 27.82 27.39
C MET A 8 -36.04 26.91 28.61
N TYR A 9 -35.36 25.77 28.60
CA TYR A 9 -34.94 25.11 29.83
C TYR A 9 -33.52 24.58 29.67
N GLY A 10 -32.62 25.16 30.40
CA GLY A 10 -31.30 24.63 30.68
C GLY A 10 -31.31 23.74 31.93
N ARG A 11 -30.34 22.88 31.98
CA ARG A 11 -29.73 22.21 33.18
C ARG A 11 -28.63 21.33 32.63
N ALA A 12 -27.48 21.34 33.08
CA ALA A 12 -26.67 21.58 34.27
C ALA A 12 -25.57 20.53 34.22
N LEU A 13 -24.38 20.98 34.38
CA LEU A 13 -23.14 20.18 34.55
C LEU A 13 -23.31 19.17 35.70
N THR A 14 -22.75 17.99 35.52
CA THR A 14 -22.34 17.14 36.65
C THR A 14 -20.90 16.69 36.48
N ILE A 15 -20.06 17.28 37.30
CA ILE A 15 -18.67 16.88 37.57
C ILE A 15 -18.75 15.66 38.48
N SER A 16 -18.08 14.58 38.14
CA SER A 16 -17.91 13.45 39.04
C SER A 16 -16.44 13.20 39.33
N TYR A 17 -16.16 13.26 40.60
CA TYR A 17 -14.83 13.26 41.26
C TYR A 17 -14.17 11.87 41.21
N PHE A 18 -12.86 11.93 41.17
CA PHE A 18 -11.88 10.89 41.48
C PHE A 18 -12.14 10.19 42.80
N LEU A 19 -12.02 8.88 42.84
CA LEU A 19 -11.82 8.07 44.04
C LEU A 19 -10.53 7.25 43.88
N ILE A 20 -9.53 7.69 44.62
CA ILE A 20 -8.25 7.01 44.88
C ILE A 20 -8.53 5.94 45.93
N LEU A 21 -8.32 4.69 45.64
CA LEU A 21 -8.27 3.63 46.65
C LEU A 21 -6.83 3.21 46.88
N HIS A 22 -6.35 3.56 48.09
CA HIS A 22 -5.16 2.99 48.69
C HIS A 22 -5.43 1.57 49.14
N PHE A 23 -4.62 0.61 48.71
CA PHE A 23 -4.59 -0.71 49.30
C PHE A 23 -3.33 -0.85 50.19
N THR A 24 -3.63 -1.00 51.46
CA THR A 24 -2.68 -1.19 52.56
C THR A 24 -2.15 -2.61 52.55
N PHE A 25 -0.84 -2.72 52.69
CA PHE A 25 -0.07 -3.96 52.86
C PHE A 25 -0.36 -4.56 54.23
N CYS A 26 -0.89 -5.78 54.33
CA CYS A 26 -0.86 -6.59 55.52
C CYS A 26 0.10 -7.75 55.34
N ILE A 27 1.20 -7.66 56.12
CA ILE A 27 2.15 -8.76 56.34
C ILE A 27 1.52 -9.69 57.37
N LEU A 28 1.37 -10.95 57.05
CA LEU A 28 1.16 -12.03 58.02
C LEU A 28 2.23 -13.11 57.81
N SER A 29 3.00 -13.23 58.91
CA SER A 29 4.11 -14.19 59.08
C SER A 29 3.55 -15.53 59.57
N ALA A 30 4.34 -16.56 59.29
CA ALA A 30 4.43 -17.85 59.98
C ALA A 30 3.49 -19.00 59.56
N CYS A 31 4.06 -20.05 59.04
CA CYS A 31 4.34 -21.33 59.70
C CYS A 31 4.91 -22.33 58.70
N GLN A 32 6.11 -22.80 58.97
CA GLN A 32 6.67 -24.00 58.30
C GLN A 32 6.20 -25.26 59.04
N PRO A 33 5.88 -26.34 58.34
CA PRO A 33 5.98 -27.69 58.91
C PRO A 33 7.18 -28.44 58.32
N THR A 34 7.78 -29.26 59.20
CA THR A 34 8.93 -30.14 59.06
C THR A 34 8.65 -31.35 58.09
N PRO A 35 9.72 -31.99 57.58
CA PRO A 35 9.63 -32.99 56.53
C PRO A 35 9.35 -34.38 57.05
N GLU A 36 8.40 -35.07 56.51
CA GLU A 36 8.26 -36.54 56.65
C GLU A 36 7.91 -37.21 55.30
N ASP A 37 8.70 -38.23 55.05
CA ASP A 37 8.51 -39.40 54.18
C ASP A 37 8.21 -39.28 52.70
N VAL A 38 9.23 -39.57 51.92
CA VAL A 38 9.24 -39.84 50.49
C VAL A 38 8.92 -41.31 50.25
N PRO A 39 7.91 -41.65 49.43
CA PRO A 39 7.87 -42.93 48.72
C PRO A 39 8.56 -42.74 47.35
N LYS A 40 9.63 -43.48 47.15
CA LYS A 40 10.26 -43.68 45.83
C LYS A 40 9.24 -44.34 44.87
N ASN A 41 8.85 -43.66 43.84
CA ASN A 41 8.19 -44.28 42.70
C ASN A 41 8.91 -43.91 41.38
N THR A 42 9.20 -44.94 40.64
CA THR A 42 9.92 -45.08 39.36
C THR A 42 9.47 -44.06 38.30
N PRO A 43 10.39 -43.63 37.40
CA PRO A 43 10.05 -42.70 36.33
C PRO A 43 9.19 -43.36 35.24
N LYS A 44 7.95 -42.92 35.12
CA LYS A 44 7.21 -43.10 33.87
C LYS A 44 7.79 -42.13 32.85
N THR A 45 8.41 -42.68 31.82
CA THR A 45 8.68 -41.99 30.56
C THR A 45 7.39 -41.42 29.99
N GLY A 46 7.05 -40.20 30.40
CA GLY A 46 6.07 -39.37 29.77
C GLY A 46 6.83 -38.55 28.71
N ALA A 47 6.50 -38.75 27.46
CA ALA A 47 6.97 -37.91 26.38
C ALA A 47 6.63 -36.47 26.70
N ASP A 48 7.64 -35.66 26.96
CA ASP A 48 7.56 -34.23 27.13
C ASP A 48 7.17 -33.65 25.75
N ALA A 49 5.88 -33.52 25.55
CA ALA A 49 5.34 -32.68 24.49
C ALA A 49 5.61 -31.22 24.91
N THR A 50 6.86 -30.81 24.84
CA THR A 50 7.21 -29.39 24.81
C THR A 50 6.42 -28.80 23.64
N SER A 51 5.38 -28.04 23.95
CA SER A 51 4.67 -27.23 22.98
C SER A 51 5.70 -26.23 22.44
N ARG A 52 6.30 -26.60 21.33
CA ARG A 52 7.21 -25.73 20.58
C ARG A 52 6.36 -24.52 20.21
N ALA A 53 6.64 -23.38 20.81
CA ALA A 53 5.97 -22.15 20.45
C ALA A 53 5.95 -22.04 18.94
N ALA A 54 4.77 -21.89 18.34
CA ALA A 54 4.66 -21.85 16.89
C ALA A 54 5.55 -20.74 16.36
N THR A 55 6.41 -21.08 15.39
CA THR A 55 7.26 -20.08 14.73
C THR A 55 6.35 -19.01 14.13
N THR A 56 6.68 -17.74 14.35
CA THR A 56 5.90 -16.61 13.83
C THR A 56 6.64 -15.99 12.65
N LEU A 57 5.92 -15.73 11.56
CA LEU A 57 6.36 -14.91 10.43
C LEU A 57 5.71 -13.54 10.56
N HIS A 58 6.51 -12.48 10.55
CA HIS A 58 6.02 -11.11 10.60
C HIS A 58 6.03 -10.48 9.20
N TYR A 59 4.84 -10.16 8.72
CA TYR A 59 4.59 -9.59 7.39
C TYR A 59 4.18 -8.13 7.52
N PHE A 60 4.96 -7.21 6.93
CA PHE A 60 4.74 -5.78 6.98
C PHE A 60 4.31 -5.28 5.59
N THR A 61 3.05 -4.90 5.45
CA THR A 61 2.43 -4.66 4.14
C THR A 61 1.51 -3.42 4.16
N TRP A 62 0.98 -3.08 3.00
CA TRP A 62 -0.04 -2.04 2.85
C TRP A 62 -1.33 -2.42 3.55
N THR A 63 -2.05 -1.42 4.06
CA THR A 63 -3.29 -1.62 4.83
C THR A 63 -4.33 -2.48 4.11
N ASP A 64 -4.48 -2.32 2.79
CA ASP A 64 -5.48 -3.04 1.99
C ASP A 64 -4.97 -4.35 1.36
N TYR A 65 -3.72 -4.74 1.60
CA TYR A 65 -3.09 -5.89 0.94
C TYR A 65 -3.25 -7.22 1.70
N VAL A 66 -4.08 -7.25 2.72
CA VAL A 66 -4.27 -8.43 3.57
C VAL A 66 -5.39 -9.31 3.03
N SER A 67 -5.07 -10.60 2.86
CA SER A 67 -6.03 -11.67 2.56
C SER A 67 -5.88 -12.75 3.62
N GLU A 68 -6.67 -12.65 4.70
CA GLU A 68 -6.55 -13.51 5.89
C GLU A 68 -6.61 -14.99 5.55
N ASP A 69 -7.49 -15.39 4.62
CA ASP A 69 -7.64 -16.76 4.17
C ASP A 69 -6.38 -17.32 3.50
N LEU A 70 -5.62 -16.49 2.78
CA LEU A 70 -4.33 -16.88 2.20
C LEU A 70 -3.23 -16.98 3.27
N LEU A 71 -3.21 -16.05 4.21
CA LEU A 71 -2.25 -16.08 5.33
C LEU A 71 -2.48 -17.32 6.21
N ASP A 72 -3.73 -17.64 6.50
CA ASP A 72 -4.13 -18.84 7.23
C ASP A 72 -3.73 -20.12 6.48
N ALA A 73 -3.93 -20.16 5.15
CA ALA A 73 -3.53 -21.30 4.33
C ALA A 73 -2.01 -21.54 4.41
N PHE A 74 -1.22 -20.47 4.28
CA PHE A 74 0.24 -20.56 4.46
C PHE A 74 0.60 -21.03 5.87
N GLY A 75 -0.02 -20.42 6.88
CA GLY A 75 0.23 -20.75 8.29
C GLY A 75 -0.03 -22.23 8.60
N LYS A 76 -1.17 -22.75 8.15
CA LYS A 76 -1.55 -24.18 8.32
C LYS A 76 -0.59 -25.10 7.60
N ALA A 77 -0.23 -24.78 6.34
CA ALA A 77 0.68 -25.63 5.55
C ALA A 77 2.10 -25.70 6.12
N ASN A 78 2.56 -24.68 6.82
CA ASN A 78 3.93 -24.57 7.34
C ASN A 78 4.03 -24.73 8.87
N GLY A 79 2.91 -24.89 9.59
CA GLY A 79 2.88 -24.96 11.05
C GLY A 79 3.36 -23.67 11.74
N VAL A 80 3.05 -22.51 11.15
CA VAL A 80 3.49 -21.19 11.63
C VAL A 80 2.29 -20.23 11.77
N LYS A 81 2.48 -19.18 12.57
CA LYS A 81 1.54 -18.05 12.63
C LYS A 81 2.09 -16.93 11.76
N VAL A 82 1.27 -16.37 10.86
CA VAL A 82 1.58 -15.13 10.16
C VAL A 82 0.97 -13.98 10.96
N VAL A 83 1.79 -13.01 11.34
CA VAL A 83 1.38 -11.77 12.01
C VAL A 83 1.59 -10.62 11.05
N VAL A 84 0.55 -9.83 10.85
CA VAL A 84 0.55 -8.70 9.91
C VAL A 84 0.63 -7.39 10.68
N ASP A 85 1.55 -6.54 10.24
CA ASP A 85 1.55 -5.11 10.52
C ASP A 85 1.34 -4.37 9.21
N THR A 86 0.71 -3.20 9.27
CA THR A 86 0.42 -2.42 8.07
C THR A 86 1.02 -1.03 8.12
N PHE A 87 1.20 -0.44 6.94
CA PHE A 87 1.60 0.95 6.74
C PHE A 87 0.74 1.58 5.63
N SER A 88 0.67 2.91 5.64
CA SER A 88 -0.11 3.72 4.69
C SER A 88 0.76 4.45 3.67
N SER A 89 2.09 4.51 3.89
CA SER A 89 3.05 5.12 2.96
C SER A 89 4.42 4.47 3.05
N ASN A 90 5.21 4.58 1.97
CA ASN A 90 6.60 4.12 1.95
C ASN A 90 7.48 4.85 2.97
N GLU A 91 7.17 6.11 3.24
CA GLU A 91 7.87 6.93 4.23
C GLU A 91 7.62 6.42 5.65
N GLU A 92 6.39 5.99 5.96
CA GLU A 92 6.04 5.35 7.23
C GLU A 92 6.81 4.02 7.40
N LEU A 93 6.81 3.17 6.38
CA LEU A 93 7.59 1.94 6.34
C LEU A 93 9.07 2.23 6.65
N LEU A 94 9.68 3.17 5.92
CA LEU A 94 11.08 3.51 6.05
C LEU A 94 11.40 4.07 7.45
N ALA A 95 10.61 5.01 7.94
CA ALA A 95 10.78 5.63 9.26
C ALA A 95 10.71 4.57 10.38
N LYS A 96 9.77 3.63 10.29
CA LYS A 96 9.62 2.54 11.26
C LYS A 96 10.85 1.63 11.28
N LEU A 97 11.41 1.28 10.11
CA LEU A 97 12.62 0.46 10.03
C LEU A 97 13.86 1.23 10.51
N GLN A 98 14.00 2.53 10.18
CA GLN A 98 15.09 3.38 10.63
C GLN A 98 15.08 3.64 12.14
N SER A 99 13.91 3.65 12.79
CA SER A 99 13.80 3.78 14.24
C SER A 99 14.27 2.54 15.01
N GLY A 100 14.77 1.50 14.28
CA GLY A 100 15.28 0.27 14.88
C GLY A 100 14.20 -0.77 15.14
N ALA A 101 13.01 -0.64 14.54
CA ALA A 101 12.01 -1.69 14.60
C ALA A 101 12.57 -2.99 14.01
N THR A 102 12.72 -3.99 14.86
CA THR A 102 13.18 -5.34 14.51
C THR A 102 12.03 -6.32 14.62
N GLY A 103 12.16 -7.46 13.98
CA GLY A 103 11.17 -8.53 14.10
C GLY A 103 10.31 -8.72 12.86
N TYR A 104 10.39 -7.83 11.87
CA TYR A 104 9.76 -8.05 10.58
C TYR A 104 10.60 -8.97 9.70
N ASP A 105 9.95 -9.88 9.00
CA ASP A 105 10.60 -10.86 8.11
C ASP A 105 10.45 -10.45 6.64
N VAL A 106 9.21 -10.18 6.20
CA VAL A 106 8.87 -9.77 4.83
C VAL A 106 8.21 -8.40 4.86
N ALA A 107 8.61 -7.53 3.94
CA ALA A 107 7.93 -6.24 3.71
C ALA A 107 7.56 -6.07 2.23
N VAL A 108 6.68 -5.08 1.95
CA VAL A 108 6.13 -4.81 0.60
C VAL A 108 6.33 -3.34 0.22
N PRO A 109 7.56 -2.85 0.09
CA PRO A 109 7.82 -1.50 -0.42
C PRO A 109 7.46 -1.37 -1.90
N SER A 110 7.19 -0.14 -2.35
CA SER A 110 7.13 0.16 -3.77
C SER A 110 8.53 0.23 -4.39
N ASP A 111 8.59 0.17 -5.71
CA ASP A 111 9.77 0.11 -6.57
C ASP A 111 10.88 1.11 -6.19
N PHE A 112 10.60 2.42 -6.17
CA PHE A 112 11.60 3.44 -5.82
C PHE A 112 12.12 3.29 -4.38
N MET A 113 11.27 2.83 -3.45
CA MET A 113 11.63 2.61 -2.06
C MET A 113 12.60 1.43 -1.91
N VAL A 114 12.48 0.39 -2.76
CA VAL A 114 13.48 -0.70 -2.82
C VAL A 114 14.88 -0.13 -3.02
N SER A 115 15.07 0.79 -4.00
CA SER A 115 16.38 1.43 -4.21
C SER A 115 16.92 2.11 -2.96
N ILE A 116 16.06 2.82 -2.23
CA ILE A 116 16.43 3.54 -1.01
C ILE A 116 16.82 2.55 0.10
N MET A 117 16.01 1.49 0.29
CA MET A 117 16.25 0.47 1.30
C MET A 117 17.53 -0.34 1.02
N VAL A 118 17.84 -0.63 -0.26
CA VAL A 118 19.09 -1.26 -0.67
C VAL A 118 20.28 -0.38 -0.31
N LYS A 119 20.27 0.91 -0.67
CA LYS A 119 21.32 1.87 -0.34
C LYS A 119 21.58 2.01 1.14
N GLN A 120 20.53 1.87 1.97
CA GLN A 120 20.61 1.94 3.42
C GLN A 120 20.96 0.59 4.08
N GLY A 121 21.12 -0.49 3.32
CA GLY A 121 21.46 -1.81 3.83
C GLY A 121 20.35 -2.45 4.69
N LEU A 122 19.09 -2.10 4.44
CA LEU A 122 17.94 -2.61 5.20
C LEU A 122 17.44 -3.97 4.70
N LEU A 123 17.83 -4.39 3.49
CA LEU A 123 17.36 -5.60 2.83
C LEU A 123 18.40 -6.73 2.92
N ALA A 124 17.90 -7.96 3.01
CA ALA A 124 18.70 -9.17 2.82
C ALA A 124 18.71 -9.56 1.33
N GLU A 125 19.80 -10.13 0.87
CA GLU A 125 19.83 -10.75 -0.45
C GLU A 125 18.92 -11.98 -0.48
N LEU A 126 18.22 -12.15 -1.60
CA LEU A 126 17.33 -13.26 -1.84
C LEU A 126 18.11 -14.46 -2.41
N ASP A 127 17.83 -15.64 -1.90
CA ASP A 127 18.24 -16.90 -2.51
C ASP A 127 17.14 -17.35 -3.48
N LEU A 128 17.25 -16.97 -4.75
CA LEU A 128 16.23 -17.25 -5.77
C LEU A 128 16.01 -18.76 -5.98
N ALA A 129 16.98 -19.61 -5.63
CA ALA A 129 16.78 -21.06 -5.68
C ALA A 129 15.72 -21.55 -4.67
N LYS A 130 15.46 -20.77 -3.62
CA LYS A 130 14.38 -21.03 -2.64
C LYS A 130 13.04 -20.39 -3.02
N ILE A 131 12.98 -19.67 -4.13
CA ILE A 131 11.80 -18.97 -4.63
C ILE A 131 11.55 -19.39 -6.10
N PRO A 132 11.30 -20.67 -6.39
CA PRO A 132 11.16 -21.15 -7.77
C PRO A 132 10.07 -20.41 -8.58
N ASN A 133 9.02 -19.91 -7.92
CA ASN A 133 7.96 -19.15 -8.58
C ASN A 133 8.42 -17.77 -9.10
N VAL A 134 9.64 -17.31 -8.80
CA VAL A 134 10.21 -16.11 -9.43
C VAL A 134 10.28 -16.27 -10.96
N GLY A 135 10.49 -17.49 -11.45
CA GLY A 135 10.44 -17.80 -12.89
C GLY A 135 9.09 -17.56 -13.56
N LEU A 136 8.03 -17.32 -12.79
CA LEU A 136 6.67 -17.01 -13.29
C LEU A 136 6.40 -15.49 -13.39
N VAL A 137 7.32 -14.65 -12.89
CA VAL A 137 7.19 -13.19 -13.02
C VAL A 137 7.23 -12.81 -14.50
N GLU A 138 6.34 -11.90 -14.92
CA GLU A 138 6.30 -11.38 -16.29
C GLU A 138 7.66 -10.77 -16.68
N GLU A 139 8.14 -11.06 -17.90
CA GLU A 139 9.46 -10.62 -18.38
C GLU A 139 9.64 -9.09 -18.27
N ARG A 140 8.61 -8.32 -18.61
CA ARG A 140 8.61 -6.85 -18.52
C ARG A 140 8.69 -6.29 -17.10
N LEU A 141 8.49 -7.12 -16.07
CA LEU A 141 8.61 -6.77 -14.65
C LEU A 141 9.91 -7.34 -14.04
N GLN A 142 10.75 -7.99 -14.84
CA GLN A 142 12.07 -8.43 -14.40
C GLN A 142 13.13 -7.38 -14.76
N HIS A 143 14.26 -7.45 -14.08
CA HIS A 143 15.43 -6.58 -14.36
C HIS A 143 15.11 -5.08 -14.31
N LEU A 144 14.22 -4.68 -13.42
CA LEU A 144 13.78 -3.28 -13.29
C LEU A 144 14.91 -2.40 -12.74
N PRO A 145 14.96 -1.10 -13.10
CA PRO A 145 16.09 -0.21 -12.78
C PRO A 145 16.43 -0.10 -11.29
N PHE A 146 15.49 -0.39 -10.41
CA PHE A 146 15.68 -0.30 -8.96
C PHE A 146 16.34 -1.56 -8.36
N ASP A 147 16.27 -2.72 -9.04
CA ASP A 147 16.94 -3.97 -8.66
C ASP A 147 17.13 -4.85 -9.90
N PRO A 148 18.08 -4.53 -10.79
CA PRO A 148 18.22 -5.15 -12.11
C PRO A 148 18.50 -6.66 -12.08
N GLU A 149 19.02 -7.18 -10.99
CA GLU A 149 19.36 -8.60 -10.83
C GLU A 149 18.29 -9.36 -10.01
N ASN A 150 17.20 -8.71 -9.60
CA ASN A 150 16.21 -9.24 -8.65
C ASN A 150 16.88 -9.82 -7.38
N ARG A 151 17.93 -9.13 -6.93
CA ARG A 151 18.79 -9.58 -5.85
C ARG A 151 18.18 -9.34 -4.48
N TYR A 152 17.36 -8.32 -4.34
CA TYR A 152 16.78 -7.87 -3.07
C TYR A 152 15.26 -7.88 -3.08
N SER A 153 14.63 -7.91 -4.25
CA SER A 153 13.19 -7.74 -4.38
C SER A 153 12.61 -8.58 -5.50
N ILE A 154 11.33 -8.93 -5.34
CA ILE A 154 10.57 -9.59 -6.40
C ILE A 154 9.28 -8.80 -6.60
N PRO A 155 8.98 -8.32 -7.82
CA PRO A 155 7.70 -7.69 -8.13
C PRO A 155 6.53 -8.58 -7.73
N TYR A 156 5.57 -8.00 -7.03
CA TYR A 156 4.40 -8.71 -6.48
C TYR A 156 3.11 -8.30 -7.15
N LEU A 157 2.70 -7.06 -6.90
CA LEU A 157 1.57 -6.42 -7.54
C LEU A 157 2.06 -5.20 -8.31
N TRP A 158 1.35 -4.86 -9.38
CA TRP A 158 1.69 -3.71 -10.21
C TRP A 158 0.43 -3.03 -10.76
N GLY A 159 0.60 -1.83 -11.24
CA GLY A 159 -0.47 -1.09 -11.87
C GLY A 159 0.01 0.22 -12.49
N THR A 160 -0.94 0.97 -13.00
CA THR A 160 -0.71 2.28 -13.60
C THR A 160 -1.46 3.35 -12.84
N VAL A 161 -0.95 4.57 -12.92
CA VAL A 161 -1.69 5.76 -12.53
C VAL A 161 -2.38 6.34 -13.76
N GLY A 162 -3.59 6.82 -13.58
CA GLY A 162 -4.37 7.36 -14.70
C GLY A 162 -5.52 8.23 -14.22
N ILE A 163 -6.52 8.34 -15.08
CA ILE A 163 -7.72 9.14 -14.82
C ILE A 163 -8.92 8.21 -14.70
N GLY A 164 -9.50 8.16 -13.49
CA GLY A 164 -10.87 7.67 -13.29
C GLY A 164 -11.87 8.75 -13.64
N TYR A 165 -12.92 8.43 -14.39
CA TYR A 165 -13.93 9.41 -14.77
C TYR A 165 -15.33 8.82 -14.82
N ASP A 166 -16.35 9.65 -14.57
CA ASP A 166 -17.76 9.28 -14.73
C ASP A 166 -18.24 9.60 -16.16
N SER A 167 -18.48 8.56 -16.97
CA SER A 167 -18.92 8.70 -18.38
C SER A 167 -20.31 9.35 -18.52
N ASN A 168 -21.13 9.38 -17.49
CA ASN A 168 -22.39 10.13 -17.48
C ASN A 168 -22.17 11.64 -17.44
N VAL A 169 -21.03 12.09 -16.93
CA VAL A 169 -20.67 13.53 -16.85
C VAL A 169 -19.69 13.91 -17.94
N ILE A 170 -18.84 12.97 -18.33
CA ILE A 170 -17.79 13.13 -19.34
C ILE A 170 -17.99 12.07 -20.41
N PRO A 171 -18.91 12.31 -21.38
CA PRO A 171 -19.29 11.29 -22.37
C PRO A 171 -18.15 10.86 -23.29
N ALA A 172 -17.23 11.77 -23.62
CA ALA A 172 -16.05 11.47 -24.41
C ALA A 172 -14.91 11.05 -23.49
N GLU A 173 -14.26 9.92 -23.81
CA GLU A 173 -13.09 9.46 -23.07
C GLU A 173 -12.00 10.55 -23.04
N PRO A 174 -11.47 10.90 -21.84
CA PRO A 174 -10.37 11.86 -21.73
C PRO A 174 -9.09 11.32 -22.38
N GLU A 175 -8.61 11.94 -23.43
CA GLU A 175 -7.38 11.52 -24.13
C GLU A 175 -6.10 12.02 -23.47
N SER A 176 -6.18 13.08 -22.65
CA SER A 176 -5.05 13.87 -22.14
C SER A 176 -5.19 14.21 -20.67
N TRP A 177 -4.08 14.29 -19.97
CA TRP A 177 -4.02 14.86 -18.63
C TRP A 177 -4.62 16.27 -18.54
N ALA A 178 -4.67 17.01 -19.65
CA ALA A 178 -5.20 18.36 -19.69
C ALA A 178 -6.64 18.48 -19.16
N VAL A 179 -7.44 17.40 -19.19
CA VAL A 179 -8.79 17.38 -18.65
C VAL A 179 -8.84 17.73 -17.16
N LEU A 180 -7.76 17.42 -16.42
CA LEU A 180 -7.65 17.76 -14.99
C LEU A 180 -7.39 19.26 -14.73
N TRP A 181 -7.18 20.04 -15.79
CA TRP A 181 -7.07 21.52 -15.77
C TRP A 181 -8.27 22.20 -16.44
N ASP A 182 -9.30 21.45 -16.81
CA ASP A 182 -10.48 22.01 -17.48
C ASP A 182 -11.41 22.67 -16.45
N PRO A 183 -11.69 23.99 -16.56
CA PRO A 183 -12.53 24.71 -15.62
C PRO A 183 -13.99 24.23 -15.59
N ARG A 184 -14.44 23.50 -16.61
CA ARG A 184 -15.79 22.88 -16.62
C ARG A 184 -15.99 21.90 -15.46
N TYR A 185 -14.92 21.31 -14.95
CA TYR A 185 -14.95 20.33 -13.85
C TYR A 185 -14.51 20.91 -12.51
N LYS A 186 -14.51 22.24 -12.36
CA LYS A 186 -14.16 22.92 -11.11
C LYS A 186 -14.96 22.35 -9.92
N GLY A 187 -14.25 22.01 -8.85
CA GLY A 187 -14.82 21.42 -7.64
C GLY A 187 -15.28 19.96 -7.79
N ARG A 188 -14.96 19.32 -8.94
CA ARG A 188 -15.32 17.94 -9.23
C ARG A 188 -14.10 17.09 -9.64
N ILE A 189 -12.91 17.50 -9.23
CA ILE A 189 -11.63 16.82 -9.50
C ILE A 189 -11.03 16.38 -8.17
N SER A 190 -10.63 15.12 -8.06
CA SER A 190 -9.77 14.59 -7.00
C SER A 190 -8.37 14.35 -7.55
N MET A 191 -7.35 14.72 -6.78
CA MET A 191 -5.96 14.44 -7.09
C MET A 191 -5.36 13.59 -5.98
N LEU A 192 -4.41 12.70 -6.32
CA LEU A 192 -3.65 11.97 -5.31
C LEU A 192 -2.90 12.93 -4.37
N ASN A 193 -2.91 12.60 -3.10
CA ASN A 193 -2.08 13.26 -2.09
C ASN A 193 -0.70 12.58 -1.99
N ASP A 194 -0.12 12.32 -3.14
CA ASP A 194 1.20 11.74 -3.30
C ASP A 194 2.07 12.69 -4.13
N GLN A 195 3.24 13.04 -3.59
CA GLN A 195 4.14 14.02 -4.19
C GLN A 195 4.59 13.60 -5.58
N ARG A 196 5.12 12.37 -5.70
CA ARG A 196 5.74 11.94 -6.95
C ARG A 196 4.70 11.69 -8.04
N GLU A 197 3.54 11.15 -7.68
CA GLU A 197 2.45 10.95 -8.62
C GLU A 197 1.81 12.27 -9.06
N LEU A 198 1.60 13.22 -8.14
CA LEU A 198 1.03 14.51 -8.48
C LEU A 198 1.94 15.31 -9.44
N PHE A 199 3.24 15.38 -9.13
CA PHE A 199 4.22 15.99 -10.02
C PHE A 199 4.38 15.21 -11.32
N GLY A 200 4.30 13.88 -11.27
CA GLY A 200 4.31 12.98 -12.42
C GLY A 200 3.21 13.35 -13.42
N ALA A 201 1.96 13.48 -12.97
CA ALA A 201 0.83 13.88 -13.82
C ALA A 201 1.06 15.28 -14.45
N ALA A 202 1.55 16.25 -13.69
CA ALA A 202 1.83 17.59 -14.21
C ALA A 202 2.98 17.59 -15.24
N LEU A 203 4.05 16.85 -14.97
CA LEU A 203 5.20 16.70 -15.87
C LEU A 203 4.78 15.99 -17.17
N ARG A 204 4.04 14.89 -17.07
CA ARG A 204 3.53 14.17 -18.24
C ARG A 204 2.59 15.06 -19.07
N ALA A 205 1.71 15.83 -18.43
CA ALA A 205 0.87 16.83 -19.09
C ALA A 205 1.66 17.95 -19.81
N MET A 206 2.94 18.10 -19.50
CA MET A 206 3.89 19.02 -20.16
C MET A 206 4.79 18.32 -21.17
N GLY A 207 4.62 17.02 -21.42
CA GLY A 207 5.48 16.21 -22.26
C GLY A 207 6.87 15.98 -21.68
N GLN A 208 7.02 16.10 -20.35
CA GLN A 208 8.27 15.87 -19.63
C GLN A 208 8.27 14.50 -18.94
N SER A 209 9.48 14.00 -18.62
CA SER A 209 9.65 12.81 -17.79
C SER A 209 9.10 13.04 -16.38
N ALA A 210 8.42 12.04 -15.83
CA ALA A 210 7.99 12.02 -14.43
C ALA A 210 9.19 12.08 -13.44
N ASN A 211 10.39 11.81 -13.94
CA ASN A 211 11.66 11.84 -13.20
C ASN A 211 12.53 13.05 -13.55
N ALA A 212 11.95 14.16 -14.01
CA ALA A 212 12.68 15.38 -14.33
C ALA A 212 13.53 15.84 -13.14
N LYS A 213 14.81 16.23 -13.42
CA LYS A 213 15.76 16.70 -12.41
C LYS A 213 16.12 18.19 -12.58
N ASP A 214 15.72 18.79 -13.71
CA ASP A 214 15.96 20.20 -13.98
C ASP A 214 15.11 21.10 -13.06
N PRO A 215 15.73 21.98 -12.26
CA PRO A 215 15.00 22.87 -11.36
C PRO A 215 13.95 23.74 -12.07
N LYS A 216 14.20 24.16 -13.32
CA LYS A 216 13.24 24.97 -14.09
C LYS A 216 12.00 24.17 -14.48
N ILE A 217 12.19 22.91 -14.88
CA ILE A 217 11.08 22.01 -15.25
C ILE A 217 10.23 21.70 -14.02
N ILE A 218 10.85 21.42 -12.86
CA ILE A 218 10.15 21.17 -11.60
C ILE A 218 9.35 22.42 -11.18
N GLU A 219 9.92 23.60 -11.31
CA GLU A 219 9.23 24.86 -10.99
C GLU A 219 8.04 25.11 -11.94
N GLN A 220 8.17 24.80 -13.23
CA GLN A 220 7.08 24.88 -14.19
C GLN A 220 5.95 23.89 -13.85
N ALA A 221 6.29 22.67 -13.45
CA ALA A 221 5.31 21.68 -13.00
C ALA A 221 4.57 22.15 -11.73
N LYS A 222 5.29 22.75 -10.77
CA LYS A 222 4.68 23.38 -9.60
C LYS A 222 3.72 24.51 -10.02
N ALA A 223 4.13 25.41 -10.90
CA ALA A 223 3.28 26.50 -11.38
C ALA A 223 2.01 25.96 -12.05
N LYS A 224 2.12 24.90 -12.84
CA LYS A 224 0.99 24.20 -13.45
C LYS A 224 0.05 23.63 -12.39
N LEU A 225 0.56 22.97 -11.33
CA LEU A 225 -0.26 22.45 -10.22
C LEU A 225 -0.92 23.58 -9.42
N VAL A 226 -0.23 24.69 -9.18
CA VAL A 226 -0.82 25.87 -8.54
C VAL A 226 -2.02 26.42 -9.36
N SER A 227 -1.90 26.45 -10.69
CA SER A 227 -3.01 26.87 -11.56
C SER A 227 -4.21 25.91 -11.53
N GLN A 228 -3.98 24.62 -11.25
CA GLN A 228 -5.02 23.61 -11.12
C GLN A 228 -5.76 23.70 -9.77
N LYS A 229 -5.08 24.11 -8.72
CA LYS A 229 -5.57 24.05 -7.33
C LYS A 229 -6.98 24.60 -7.14
N PRO A 230 -7.38 25.74 -7.76
CA PRO A 230 -8.75 26.25 -7.66
C PRO A 230 -9.82 25.35 -8.29
N LEU A 231 -9.43 24.36 -9.10
CA LEU A 231 -10.34 23.42 -9.77
C LEU A 231 -10.52 22.15 -8.94
N VAL A 232 -9.54 21.81 -8.10
CA VAL A 232 -9.51 20.58 -7.32
C VAL A 232 -10.47 20.67 -6.13
N LYS A 233 -11.29 19.64 -5.94
CA LYS A 233 -12.14 19.47 -4.76
C LYS A 233 -11.31 19.02 -3.57
N THR A 234 -10.44 18.03 -3.77
CA THR A 234 -9.66 17.44 -2.70
C THR A 234 -8.38 16.76 -3.21
N TYR A 235 -7.40 16.67 -2.32
CA TYR A 235 -6.20 15.85 -2.47
C TYR A 235 -6.30 14.68 -1.50
N THR A 236 -6.45 13.46 -2.00
CA THR A 236 -6.57 12.24 -1.19
C THR A 236 -6.01 11.04 -1.92
N SER A 237 -5.35 10.15 -1.19
CA SER A 237 -4.87 8.85 -1.68
C SER A 237 -5.71 7.67 -1.18
N GLU A 238 -6.69 7.92 -0.29
CA GLU A 238 -7.41 6.87 0.42
C GLU A 238 -8.80 6.57 -0.13
N ASN A 239 -9.58 7.58 -0.56
CA ASN A 239 -11.01 7.44 -0.84
C ASN A 239 -11.48 8.06 -2.16
N TYR A 240 -10.57 8.34 -3.10
CA TYR A 240 -10.94 8.94 -4.40
C TYR A 240 -11.85 8.04 -5.25
N ASP A 241 -11.79 6.72 -5.07
CA ASP A 241 -12.72 5.75 -5.65
C ASP A 241 -14.15 5.97 -5.11
N GLN A 242 -14.32 6.12 -3.81
CA GLN A 242 -15.61 6.39 -3.19
C GLN A 242 -16.18 7.77 -3.59
N LEU A 243 -15.32 8.77 -3.79
CA LEU A 243 -15.74 10.07 -4.31
C LEU A 243 -16.24 9.99 -5.76
N LEU A 244 -15.68 9.10 -6.58
CA LEU A 244 -16.22 8.79 -7.92
C LEU A 244 -17.56 8.05 -7.82
N VAL A 245 -17.67 7.05 -6.96
CA VAL A 245 -18.90 6.25 -6.77
C VAL A 245 -20.05 7.15 -6.30
N SER A 246 -19.81 8.01 -5.32
CA SER A 246 -20.82 8.95 -4.81
C SER A 246 -21.19 10.04 -5.80
N GLY A 247 -20.35 10.30 -6.82
CA GLY A 247 -20.51 11.39 -7.78
C GLY A 247 -20.09 12.75 -7.24
N GLU A 248 -19.42 12.79 -6.09
CA GLU A 248 -18.85 14.01 -5.55
C GLU A 248 -17.74 14.56 -6.44
N VAL A 249 -16.99 13.71 -7.12
CA VAL A 249 -16.07 14.07 -8.19
C VAL A 249 -16.48 13.40 -9.50
N ALA A 250 -16.12 14.02 -10.60
CA ALA A 250 -16.32 13.47 -11.93
C ALA A 250 -15.01 12.95 -12.53
N LEU A 251 -13.88 13.41 -11.99
CA LEU A 251 -12.52 13.07 -12.40
C LEU A 251 -11.67 12.76 -11.16
N ALA A 252 -10.91 11.69 -11.22
CA ALA A 252 -9.93 11.36 -10.20
C ALA A 252 -8.60 10.98 -10.83
N HIS A 253 -7.52 11.65 -10.44
CA HIS A 253 -6.17 11.18 -10.62
C HIS A 253 -5.92 10.06 -9.61
N GLY A 254 -5.62 8.84 -10.06
CA GLY A 254 -5.55 7.71 -9.12
C GLY A 254 -4.89 6.45 -9.67
N TRP A 255 -4.56 5.55 -8.76
CA TRP A 255 -4.11 4.20 -9.07
C TRP A 255 -5.25 3.37 -9.63
N GLY A 256 -4.96 2.62 -10.73
CA GLY A 256 -5.96 1.89 -11.47
C GLY A 256 -6.79 0.92 -10.62
N GLY A 257 -6.19 0.17 -9.70
CA GLY A 257 -6.91 -0.82 -8.89
C GLY A 257 -8.04 -0.22 -8.03
N ALA A 258 -7.82 0.95 -7.43
CA ALA A 258 -8.88 1.63 -6.69
C ALA A 258 -9.99 2.13 -7.63
N VAL A 259 -9.62 2.67 -8.81
CA VAL A 259 -10.62 3.01 -9.83
C VAL A 259 -11.37 1.77 -10.31
N ALA A 260 -10.69 0.61 -10.42
CA ALA A 260 -11.35 -0.64 -10.78
C ALA A 260 -12.42 -1.05 -9.74
N ARG A 261 -12.18 -0.81 -8.44
CA ARG A 261 -13.24 -1.00 -7.41
C ARG A 261 -14.44 -0.10 -7.68
N ALA A 262 -14.20 1.17 -7.95
CA ALA A 262 -15.28 2.10 -8.31
C ALA A 262 -16.05 1.66 -9.57
N MET A 263 -15.35 1.11 -10.59
CA MET A 263 -15.98 0.59 -11.82
C MET A 263 -16.89 -0.61 -11.56
N VAL A 264 -16.54 -1.47 -10.61
CA VAL A 264 -17.38 -2.61 -10.19
C VAL A 264 -18.65 -2.11 -9.50
N GLU A 265 -18.53 -1.12 -8.62
CA GLU A 265 -19.65 -0.58 -7.86
C GLU A 265 -20.56 0.31 -8.71
N ARG A 266 -19.98 1.12 -9.61
CA ARG A 266 -20.70 2.04 -10.49
C ARG A 266 -20.18 1.92 -11.94
N PRO A 267 -20.89 1.20 -12.83
CA PRO A 267 -20.43 0.90 -14.19
C PRO A 267 -20.21 2.12 -15.12
N SER A 268 -20.74 3.30 -14.76
CA SER A 268 -20.45 4.55 -15.49
C SER A 268 -19.03 5.07 -15.22
N ILE A 269 -18.37 4.62 -14.15
CA ILE A 269 -16.98 4.94 -13.90
C ILE A 269 -16.11 4.18 -14.92
N LYS A 270 -15.15 4.88 -15.50
CA LYS A 270 -14.19 4.38 -16.47
C LYS A 270 -12.78 4.78 -16.06
N TYR A 271 -11.80 4.16 -16.67
CA TYR A 271 -10.39 4.46 -16.44
C TYR A 271 -9.65 4.59 -17.76
N VAL A 272 -8.74 5.54 -17.82
CA VAL A 272 -7.88 5.76 -18.97
C VAL A 272 -6.46 6.16 -18.56
N VAL A 273 -5.47 5.66 -19.28
CA VAL A 273 -4.11 6.16 -19.27
C VAL A 273 -3.97 7.19 -20.39
N PRO A 274 -3.72 8.48 -20.11
CA PRO A 274 -3.63 9.53 -21.10
C PRO A 274 -2.57 9.29 -22.18
N LYS A 275 -2.72 9.93 -23.32
CA LYS A 275 -1.82 9.77 -24.49
C LYS A 275 -0.38 10.22 -24.21
N GLU A 276 -0.18 11.19 -23.31
CA GLU A 276 1.13 11.64 -22.90
C GLU A 276 1.88 10.59 -22.05
N GLY A 277 1.20 9.49 -21.72
CA GLY A 277 1.69 8.45 -20.82
C GLY A 277 1.46 8.78 -19.36
N ALA A 278 1.82 7.84 -18.52
CA ALA A 278 1.62 7.90 -17.08
C ALA A 278 2.74 7.16 -16.34
N THR A 279 2.66 7.14 -15.02
CA THR A 279 3.52 6.30 -14.19
C THR A 279 2.99 4.86 -14.15
N ILE A 280 3.93 3.93 -14.11
CA ILE A 280 3.73 2.53 -13.74
C ILE A 280 4.46 2.30 -12.42
N TRP A 281 3.90 1.48 -11.56
CA TRP A 281 4.46 1.14 -10.25
C TRP A 281 4.41 -0.36 -10.02
N SER A 282 5.30 -0.84 -9.17
CA SER A 282 5.26 -2.21 -8.65
C SER A 282 5.59 -2.21 -7.17
N ASP A 283 4.74 -2.85 -6.39
CA ASP A 283 5.06 -3.19 -5.01
C ASP A 283 5.80 -4.51 -4.99
N CYS A 284 6.88 -4.58 -4.24
CA CYS A 284 7.84 -5.66 -4.28
C CYS A 284 7.94 -6.40 -2.95
N LEU A 285 8.00 -7.72 -3.01
CA LEU A 285 8.29 -8.56 -1.86
C LEU A 285 9.79 -8.50 -1.56
N VAL A 286 10.14 -8.12 -0.33
CA VAL A 286 11.53 -8.06 0.15
C VAL A 286 11.67 -8.79 1.48
N VAL A 287 12.88 -9.30 1.75
CA VAL A 287 13.26 -9.85 3.07
C VAL A 287 14.09 -8.81 3.82
N LEU A 288 13.71 -8.51 5.07
CA LEU A 288 14.45 -7.53 5.85
C LEU A 288 15.78 -8.09 6.37
N LYS A 289 16.79 -7.23 6.41
CA LYS A 289 18.16 -7.59 6.87
C LYS A 289 18.16 -8.18 8.28
N THR A 290 17.26 -7.68 9.14
CA THR A 290 17.11 -8.07 10.54
C THR A 290 16.32 -9.36 10.75
N SER A 291 15.70 -9.92 9.69
CA SER A 291 14.92 -11.16 9.78
C SER A 291 15.79 -12.31 10.29
N ARG A 292 15.25 -13.03 11.27
CA ARG A 292 15.81 -14.29 11.78
C ARG A 292 15.19 -15.50 11.11
N ASN A 293 14.13 -15.32 10.33
CA ASN A 293 13.33 -16.37 9.68
C ASN A 293 13.48 -16.34 8.16
N ARG A 294 14.67 -15.99 7.62
CA ARG A 294 14.87 -15.75 6.18
C ARG A 294 14.39 -16.89 5.28
N GLU A 295 14.59 -18.12 5.70
CA GLU A 295 14.16 -19.28 4.93
C GLU A 295 12.64 -19.40 4.88
N LEU A 296 11.96 -19.13 5.99
CA LEU A 296 10.51 -19.07 6.07
C LEU A 296 9.96 -17.88 5.26
N ALA A 297 10.64 -16.74 5.31
CA ALA A 297 10.32 -15.55 4.51
C ALA A 297 10.36 -15.84 3.00
N MET A 298 11.39 -16.53 2.52
CA MET A 298 11.51 -16.94 1.10
C MET A 298 10.41 -17.94 0.70
N ARG A 299 10.06 -18.87 1.57
CA ARG A 299 8.90 -19.77 1.33
C ARG A 299 7.60 -19.02 1.27
N PHE A 300 7.43 -18.00 2.10
CA PHE A 300 6.24 -17.14 2.07
C PHE A 300 6.16 -16.30 0.79
N ILE A 301 7.28 -15.74 0.35
CA ILE A 301 7.37 -15.05 -0.94
C ILE A 301 7.01 -16.00 -2.08
N ASN A 302 7.59 -17.21 -2.09
CA ASN A 302 7.27 -18.21 -3.11
C ASN A 302 5.80 -18.61 -3.11
N PHE A 303 5.16 -18.68 -1.94
CA PHE A 303 3.72 -18.94 -1.81
C PHE A 303 2.88 -17.79 -2.38
N LEU A 304 3.23 -16.53 -2.10
CA LEU A 304 2.51 -15.37 -2.63
C LEU A 304 2.62 -15.24 -4.16
N LEU A 305 3.72 -15.77 -4.73
CA LEU A 305 3.95 -15.84 -6.17
C LEU A 305 3.36 -17.09 -6.83
N ASP A 306 2.73 -18.00 -6.08
CA ASP A 306 2.02 -19.14 -6.69
C ASP A 306 0.88 -18.63 -7.59
N ARG A 307 0.65 -19.27 -8.73
CA ARG A 307 -0.31 -18.80 -9.74
C ARG A 307 -1.75 -18.71 -9.22
N ASP A 308 -2.18 -19.70 -8.41
CA ASP A 308 -3.55 -19.73 -7.89
C ASP A 308 -3.70 -18.71 -6.75
N VAL A 309 -2.67 -18.55 -5.89
CA VAL A 309 -2.60 -17.53 -4.84
C VAL A 309 -2.59 -16.14 -5.47
N ALA A 310 -1.76 -15.91 -6.47
CA ALA A 310 -1.63 -14.65 -7.18
C ALA A 310 -2.94 -14.25 -7.90
N ALA A 311 -3.62 -15.20 -8.54
CA ALA A 311 -4.93 -14.97 -9.16
C ALA A 311 -6.00 -14.59 -8.12
N ARG A 312 -6.03 -15.29 -6.97
CA ARG A 312 -6.95 -14.95 -5.86
C ARG A 312 -6.66 -13.57 -5.30
N THR A 313 -5.38 -13.23 -5.15
CA THR A 313 -4.95 -11.89 -4.72
C THR A 313 -5.46 -10.82 -5.69
N THR A 314 -5.24 -10.98 -7.00
CA THR A 314 -5.76 -10.03 -8.01
C THR A 314 -7.28 -9.94 -7.97
N ASN A 315 -7.99 -11.06 -7.86
CA ASN A 315 -9.46 -11.08 -7.81
C ASN A 315 -10.00 -10.34 -6.58
N ARG A 316 -9.26 -10.30 -5.47
CA ARG A 316 -9.64 -9.62 -4.24
C ARG A 316 -9.25 -8.14 -4.26
N LEU A 317 -8.00 -7.84 -4.64
CA LEU A 317 -7.42 -6.49 -4.48
C LEU A 317 -7.61 -5.62 -5.73
N LEU A 318 -7.91 -6.21 -6.88
CA LEU A 318 -8.06 -5.57 -8.18
C LEU A 318 -6.78 -4.87 -8.67
N PHE A 319 -5.62 -5.32 -8.22
CA PHE A 319 -4.31 -4.98 -8.76
C PHE A 319 -3.75 -6.17 -9.56
N ALA A 320 -3.03 -5.90 -10.63
CA ALA A 320 -2.44 -6.96 -11.44
C ALA A 320 -1.32 -7.67 -10.66
N SER A 321 -1.32 -9.00 -10.70
CA SER A 321 -0.19 -9.78 -10.22
C SER A 321 0.96 -9.73 -11.22
N SER A 322 2.19 -9.78 -10.70
CA SER A 322 3.39 -9.98 -11.52
C SER A 322 3.50 -11.38 -12.14
N ASN A 323 2.75 -12.37 -11.63
CA ASN A 323 2.80 -13.74 -12.13
C ASN A 323 2.01 -13.87 -13.44
N ARG A 324 2.73 -14.15 -14.56
CA ARG A 324 2.10 -14.30 -15.90
C ARG A 324 1.10 -15.45 -16.00
N GLU A 325 1.29 -16.52 -15.20
CA GLU A 325 0.39 -17.68 -15.20
C GLU A 325 -0.86 -17.49 -14.35
N ALA A 326 -0.88 -16.46 -13.50
CA ALA A 326 -2.06 -16.09 -12.73
C ALA A 326 -3.14 -15.42 -13.60
N LYS A 327 -2.74 -14.63 -14.60
CA LYS A 327 -3.66 -13.85 -15.45
C LYS A 327 -4.79 -14.69 -16.08
N PRO A 328 -4.57 -15.88 -16.64
CA PRO A 328 -5.66 -16.73 -17.15
C PRO A 328 -6.67 -17.16 -16.10
N LEU A 329 -6.29 -17.23 -14.83
CA LEU A 329 -7.14 -17.65 -13.69
C LEU A 329 -7.89 -16.48 -13.04
N VAL A 330 -7.53 -15.25 -13.37
CA VAL A 330 -8.23 -14.04 -12.92
C VAL A 330 -9.61 -13.96 -13.59
N LEU A 331 -10.61 -13.45 -12.87
CA LEU A 331 -11.97 -13.26 -13.38
C LEU A 331 -11.95 -12.49 -14.70
N ALA A 332 -12.73 -12.96 -15.69
CA ALA A 332 -12.72 -12.42 -17.06
C ALA A 332 -12.95 -10.89 -17.09
N GLN A 333 -13.85 -10.41 -16.26
CA GLN A 333 -14.15 -8.98 -16.15
C GLN A 333 -12.96 -8.14 -15.67
N LEU A 334 -12.08 -8.69 -14.84
CA LEU A 334 -10.88 -8.01 -14.37
C LEU A 334 -9.75 -8.10 -15.39
N ARG A 335 -9.63 -9.22 -16.10
CA ARG A 335 -8.64 -9.36 -17.19
C ARG A 335 -8.87 -8.37 -18.33
N GLN A 336 -10.12 -7.97 -18.56
CA GLN A 336 -10.55 -7.03 -19.59
C GLN A 336 -10.63 -5.59 -19.06
N ASN A 337 -10.42 -5.38 -17.78
CA ASN A 337 -10.49 -4.06 -17.18
C ASN A 337 -9.17 -3.30 -17.36
N PRO A 338 -9.12 -2.18 -18.10
CA PRO A 338 -7.89 -1.44 -18.36
C PRO A 338 -7.29 -0.80 -17.10
N ALA A 339 -8.06 -0.66 -16.04
CA ALA A 339 -7.58 -0.19 -14.74
C ALA A 339 -6.77 -1.26 -13.99
N VAL A 340 -6.98 -2.55 -14.30
CA VAL A 340 -6.23 -3.69 -13.74
C VAL A 340 -5.14 -4.14 -14.71
N TYR A 341 -5.52 -4.41 -15.95
CA TYR A 341 -4.63 -4.85 -17.02
C TYR A 341 -4.73 -3.88 -18.20
N PRO A 342 -3.91 -2.83 -18.23
CA PRO A 342 -3.90 -1.90 -19.34
C PRO A 342 -3.52 -2.62 -20.65
N PRO A 343 -4.01 -2.16 -21.82
CA PRO A 343 -3.61 -2.68 -23.11
C PRO A 343 -2.09 -2.64 -23.30
N ASP A 344 -1.51 -3.63 -23.97
CA ASP A 344 -0.06 -3.72 -24.18
C ASP A 344 0.50 -2.48 -24.87
N SER A 345 -0.24 -1.85 -25.80
CA SER A 345 0.12 -0.59 -26.44
C SER A 345 0.28 0.60 -25.48
N THR A 346 -0.16 0.45 -24.24
CA THR A 346 0.00 1.47 -23.22
C THR A 346 1.44 1.51 -22.66
N PHE A 347 2.12 0.34 -22.63
CA PHE A 347 3.42 0.20 -21.96
C PHE A 347 4.51 1.10 -22.55
N ASP A 348 4.54 1.32 -23.87
CA ASP A 348 5.55 2.16 -24.54
C ASP A 348 5.56 3.62 -24.06
N ARG A 349 4.49 4.06 -23.38
CA ARG A 349 4.35 5.40 -22.85
C ARG A 349 4.29 5.48 -21.32
N LEU A 350 4.49 4.34 -20.64
CA LEU A 350 4.59 4.30 -19.18
C LEU A 350 6.02 4.59 -18.72
N GLU A 351 6.14 5.15 -17.55
CA GLU A 351 7.44 5.50 -16.94
C GLU A 351 7.46 5.07 -15.48
N TRP A 352 8.48 4.32 -15.08
CA TRP A 352 8.74 3.99 -13.68
C TRP A 352 9.16 5.24 -12.91
N ILE A 353 8.62 5.43 -11.71
CA ILE A 353 9.18 6.42 -10.79
C ILE A 353 10.55 5.89 -10.33
N THR A 354 11.57 6.74 -10.45
CA THR A 354 12.94 6.40 -10.05
C THR A 354 13.45 7.38 -9.00
N ASP A 355 14.52 6.97 -8.31
CA ASP A 355 15.24 7.87 -7.43
C ASP A 355 15.86 9.03 -8.24
N VAL A 356 15.43 10.24 -7.95
CA VAL A 356 15.91 11.46 -8.59
C VAL A 356 17.15 12.03 -7.91
N GLY A 357 17.69 11.35 -6.88
CA GLY A 357 18.87 11.80 -6.14
C GLY A 357 18.62 13.14 -5.43
N GLU A 358 19.60 14.04 -5.51
CA GLU A 358 19.52 15.36 -4.86
C GLU A 358 18.35 16.23 -5.36
N ALA A 359 17.78 15.93 -6.52
CA ALA A 359 16.62 16.67 -7.03
C ALA A 359 15.37 16.44 -6.17
N ILE A 360 15.33 15.40 -5.32
CA ILE A 360 14.21 15.18 -4.37
C ILE A 360 13.96 16.41 -3.50
N LYS A 361 15.01 17.14 -3.10
CA LYS A 361 14.89 18.36 -2.30
C LYS A 361 14.12 19.48 -3.02
N LEU A 362 14.17 19.49 -4.36
CA LEU A 362 13.40 20.45 -5.16
C LEU A 362 11.91 20.08 -5.16
N TYR A 363 11.61 18.79 -5.28
CA TYR A 363 10.23 18.27 -5.18
C TYR A 363 9.66 18.54 -3.78
N ASP A 364 10.41 18.27 -2.71
CA ASP A 364 9.97 18.49 -1.32
C ASP A 364 9.62 19.97 -1.07
N ARG A 365 10.50 20.87 -1.55
CA ARG A 365 10.21 22.31 -1.44
C ARG A 365 8.99 22.70 -2.27
N ALA A 366 8.92 22.25 -3.51
CA ALA A 366 7.81 22.56 -4.40
C ALA A 366 6.47 22.02 -3.87
N TRP A 367 6.48 20.82 -3.29
CA TRP A 367 5.33 20.20 -2.62
C TRP A 367 4.88 21.01 -1.41
N THR A 368 5.81 21.39 -0.53
CA THR A 368 5.50 22.20 0.65
C THR A 368 4.89 23.54 0.25
N GLU A 369 5.47 24.23 -0.74
CA GLU A 369 4.95 25.50 -1.25
C GLU A 369 3.56 25.34 -1.90
N LEU A 370 3.31 24.24 -2.61
CA LEU A 370 2.00 23.91 -3.18
C LEU A 370 0.95 23.71 -2.09
N LYS A 371 1.30 23.02 -1.00
CA LYS A 371 0.37 22.75 0.11
C LYS A 371 0.01 24.00 0.90
N LEU A 372 0.93 24.92 1.05
CA LEU A 372 0.71 26.19 1.79
C LEU A 372 -0.19 27.21 1.05
N ARG A 373 -0.38 27.07 -0.23
CA ARG A 373 -1.24 27.93 -1.06
C ARG A 373 -2.66 27.37 -1.12
#